data_4fb75b7f6caa40773939d0cec3a25004
#
_entry.id   4fb75b7f6caa40773939d0cec3a25004
#
_cell.length_a   1.000
_cell.length_b   1.000
_cell.length_c   1.000
_cell.angle_alpha   90.00
_cell.angle_beta   90.00
_cell.angle_gamma   90.00
#
_symmetry.space_group_name_H-M   'P 1'
#
loop_
_entity.id
_entity.type
_entity.pdbx_description
1 polymer ?
#
loop_
_entity_poly.entity_id
_entity_poly.type
_entity_poly.pdbx_seq_one_letter_code
_entity_poly.pdbx_strand_id
1 'polypeptide(L)'
;MIQLNTNEINGVSLLKDVQNKLDDRGIAIQKVGINDVFLPFLIKTKNGSFQSVLAKIKLTVDLPHQYKGTHMSRFVEILSEWSQKPVGSKEMEQILHDTTEKLEANSAHLQLQFKYFIEKEAPVSGLKSLLDIECVFKANYKKNKKLDFTMGVKVPVTSLCPCSKEISAFGAHNQRSIINAKIKYPHEQIIWIEDLVAMIEGEASCPIYPLLKREDEKYVTEFAYN
;
A
#
# COMPACT_ATOMS: atom_id res chain seq x y z
N MET A 1 -12.69 43.02 50.70
CA MET A 1 -13.33 41.68 50.62
C MET A 1 -13.67 41.45 49.17
N ILE A 2 -12.79 40.79 48.44
CA ILE A 2 -12.99 40.50 47.02
C ILE A 2 -13.68 39.13 46.97
N GLN A 3 -14.94 39.11 46.52
CA GLN A 3 -15.63 37.86 46.26
C GLN A 3 -15.02 37.19 45.02
N LEU A 4 -14.30 36.10 45.23
CA LEU A 4 -13.87 35.21 44.18
C LEU A 4 -15.07 34.42 43.67
N ASN A 5 -15.39 34.59 42.42
CA ASN A 5 -16.44 33.88 41.68
C ASN A 5 -16.02 32.42 41.50
N THR A 6 -16.65 31.47 42.18
CA THR A 6 -16.32 30.05 42.25
C THR A 6 -16.76 29.26 40.99
N ASN A 7 -16.77 29.88 39.80
CA ASN A 7 -17.14 29.21 38.55
C ASN A 7 -15.96 28.91 37.58
N GLU A 8 -14.71 28.96 38.11
CA GLU A 8 -13.50 28.62 37.33
C GLU A 8 -12.75 27.43 37.94
N ILE A 9 -13.43 26.30 38.09
CA ILE A 9 -12.76 25.02 38.36
C ILE A 9 -13.31 24.04 37.30
N ASN A 10 -12.79 24.13 36.13
CA ASN A 10 -12.55 23.14 35.06
C ASN A 10 -12.33 23.92 33.74
N GLY A 11 -11.16 24.51 33.63
CA GLY A 11 -10.77 25.32 32.44
C GLY A 11 -10.50 24.51 31.18
N VAL A 12 -11.46 23.70 30.75
CA VAL A 12 -11.60 23.30 29.37
C VAL A 12 -12.69 24.21 28.78
N SER A 13 -12.29 25.36 28.27
CA SER A 13 -13.11 26.11 27.33
C SER A 13 -13.60 25.12 26.29
N LEU A 14 -14.89 24.88 26.22
CA LEU A 14 -15.52 24.15 25.11
C LEU A 14 -15.29 24.97 23.84
N LEU A 15 -14.13 24.76 23.21
CA LEU A 15 -13.82 25.33 21.91
C LEU A 15 -14.93 24.90 20.96
N LYS A 16 -15.62 25.86 20.37
CA LYS A 16 -16.74 25.61 19.45
C LYS A 16 -16.24 24.76 18.31
N ASP A 17 -16.80 23.56 18.13
CA ASP A 17 -16.56 22.74 16.96
C ASP A 17 -17.07 23.48 15.71
N VAL A 18 -16.14 24.04 14.94
CA VAL A 18 -16.46 24.82 13.74
C VAL A 18 -16.67 23.91 12.53
N GLN A 19 -16.16 22.68 12.56
CA GLN A 19 -16.17 21.78 11.41
C GLN A 19 -17.53 21.09 11.23
N ASN A 20 -18.21 20.82 12.34
CA ASN A 20 -19.56 20.25 12.34
C ASN A 20 -20.68 21.33 12.20
N LYS A 21 -20.31 22.59 11.96
CA LYS A 21 -21.31 23.60 11.65
C LYS A 21 -21.96 23.34 10.29
N LEU A 22 -23.23 23.74 10.17
CA LEU A 22 -23.93 23.73 8.90
C LEU A 22 -23.22 24.61 7.88
N ASP A 23 -23.12 24.11 6.64
CA ASP A 23 -22.58 24.85 5.50
C ASP A 23 -23.69 25.33 4.60
N ASP A 24 -23.82 26.66 4.47
CA ASP A 24 -24.87 27.29 3.67
C ASP A 24 -24.61 27.19 2.16
N ARG A 25 -23.40 26.76 1.75
CA ARG A 25 -23.04 26.65 0.33
C ARG A 25 -23.66 25.45 -0.36
N GLY A 26 -24.04 24.40 0.39
CA GLY A 26 -24.72 23.21 -0.14
C GLY A 26 -23.88 22.36 -1.09
N ILE A 27 -22.53 22.45 -1.05
CA ILE A 27 -21.62 21.74 -1.95
C ILE A 27 -21.06 20.50 -1.24
N ALA A 28 -21.36 19.31 -1.78
CA ALA A 28 -20.75 18.07 -1.33
C ALA A 28 -19.33 17.89 -1.92
N ILE A 29 -18.39 17.46 -1.09
CA ILE A 29 -17.02 17.15 -1.52
C ILE A 29 -16.85 15.63 -1.58
N GLN A 30 -16.47 15.11 -2.75
CA GLN A 30 -16.32 13.67 -2.95
C GLN A 30 -15.13 13.07 -2.21
N LYS A 31 -14.02 13.82 -2.07
CA LYS A 31 -12.80 13.36 -1.41
C LYS A 31 -12.11 14.50 -0.69
N VAL A 32 -12.07 14.42 0.62
CA VAL A 32 -11.31 15.30 1.50
C VAL A 32 -10.50 14.45 2.47
N GLY A 33 -9.29 14.85 2.79
CA GLY A 33 -8.43 14.11 3.72
C GLY A 33 -6.95 14.44 3.56
N ILE A 34 -6.11 13.47 3.88
CA ILE A 34 -4.65 13.62 3.88
C ILE A 34 -4.03 12.87 2.72
N ASN A 35 -2.93 13.42 2.20
CA ASN A 35 -2.16 12.84 1.10
C ASN A 35 -0.66 12.99 1.38
N ASP A 36 0.13 12.05 0.85
CA ASP A 36 1.59 12.05 0.96
C ASP A 36 2.12 12.02 2.41
N VAL A 37 1.37 11.39 3.32
CA VAL A 37 1.82 11.12 4.69
C VAL A 37 2.69 9.86 4.68
N PHE A 38 3.83 9.91 5.35
CA PHE A 38 4.73 8.76 5.49
C PHE A 38 4.69 8.23 6.91
N LEU A 39 4.34 6.96 7.07
CA LEU A 39 4.36 6.26 8.35
C LEU A 39 4.89 4.82 8.17
N PRO A 40 5.55 4.25 9.21
CA PRO A 40 5.84 2.83 9.21
C PRO A 40 4.54 2.03 9.31
N PHE A 41 4.42 0.99 8.50
CA PHE A 41 3.31 0.03 8.54
C PHE A 41 3.86 -1.39 8.59
N LEU A 42 3.12 -2.29 9.24
CA LEU A 42 3.43 -3.70 9.30
C LEU A 42 2.61 -4.42 8.23
N ILE A 43 3.27 -4.92 7.18
CA ILE A 43 2.60 -5.65 6.11
C ILE A 43 2.72 -7.15 6.37
N LYS A 44 1.59 -7.86 6.35
CA LYS A 44 1.54 -9.33 6.52
C LYS A 44 2.30 -10.02 5.40
N THR A 45 3.06 -11.05 5.76
CA THR A 45 3.83 -11.91 4.86
C THR A 45 3.20 -13.30 4.75
N LYS A 46 3.48 -14.01 3.67
CA LYS A 46 2.94 -15.37 3.41
C LYS A 46 3.32 -16.39 4.49
N ASN A 47 4.46 -16.24 5.11
CA ASN A 47 4.94 -17.14 6.17
C ASN A 47 4.31 -16.90 7.56
N GLY A 48 3.28 -16.02 7.64
CA GLY A 48 2.58 -15.73 8.88
C GLY A 48 3.25 -14.68 9.77
N SER A 49 4.32 -14.05 9.30
CA SER A 49 5.00 -12.94 9.96
C SER A 49 4.52 -11.59 9.40
N PHE A 50 5.31 -10.55 9.58
CA PHE A 50 5.08 -9.24 8.99
C PHE A 50 6.40 -8.56 8.67
N GLN A 51 6.35 -7.63 7.72
CA GLN A 51 7.47 -6.77 7.35
C GLN A 51 7.14 -5.32 7.65
N SER A 52 8.02 -4.62 8.39
CA SER A 52 7.89 -3.19 8.60
C SER A 52 8.34 -2.45 7.34
N VAL A 53 7.48 -1.61 6.79
CA VAL A 53 7.72 -0.83 5.58
C VAL A 53 7.42 0.65 5.83
N LEU A 54 8.13 1.54 5.16
CA LEU A 54 7.75 2.94 5.12
C LEU A 54 6.66 3.11 4.04
N ALA A 55 5.43 3.34 4.47
CA ALA A 55 4.30 3.52 3.57
C ALA A 55 4.03 5.00 3.28
N LYS A 56 3.90 5.35 2.01
CA LYS A 56 3.31 6.62 1.55
C LYS A 56 1.81 6.46 1.48
N ILE A 57 1.07 7.29 2.21
CA ILE A 57 -0.34 7.09 2.52
C ILE A 57 -1.18 8.22 1.95
N LYS A 58 -2.30 7.84 1.35
CA LYS A 58 -3.41 8.73 1.03
C LYS A 58 -4.67 8.16 1.66
N LEU A 59 -5.32 8.94 2.54
CA LEU A 59 -6.59 8.58 3.18
C LEU A 59 -7.59 9.72 3.02
N THR A 60 -8.73 9.42 2.41
CA THR A 60 -9.77 10.43 2.12
C THR A 60 -11.16 9.87 2.41
N VAL A 61 -12.08 10.76 2.76
CA VAL A 61 -13.51 10.46 2.94
C VAL A 61 -14.36 11.42 2.11
N ASP A 62 -15.63 11.11 1.89
CA ASP A 62 -16.62 12.08 1.41
C ASP A 62 -16.99 13.05 2.53
N LEU A 63 -17.33 14.28 2.16
CA LEU A 63 -17.88 15.29 3.05
C LEU A 63 -19.27 15.67 2.52
N PRO A 64 -20.35 15.28 3.22
CA PRO A 64 -21.71 15.67 2.88
C PRO A 64 -21.88 17.19 2.86
N HIS A 65 -22.76 17.70 2.00
CA HIS A 65 -22.99 19.13 1.78
C HIS A 65 -23.40 19.92 3.03
N GLN A 66 -23.94 19.23 4.04
CA GLN A 66 -24.38 19.85 5.30
C GLN A 66 -23.23 20.18 6.26
N TYR A 67 -22.04 19.63 6.06
CA TYR A 67 -20.90 19.86 6.95
C TYR A 67 -19.91 20.83 6.35
N LYS A 68 -19.38 21.74 7.18
CA LYS A 68 -18.42 22.75 6.78
C LYS A 68 -17.01 22.19 6.58
N GLY A 69 -16.66 21.12 7.26
CA GLY A 69 -15.33 20.50 7.21
C GLY A 69 -15.27 19.11 7.86
N THR A 70 -14.07 18.57 7.96
CA THR A 70 -13.78 17.33 8.68
C THR A 70 -12.55 17.51 9.58
N HIS A 71 -12.44 16.70 10.64
CA HIS A 71 -11.36 16.77 11.61
C HIS A 71 -10.09 16.09 11.09
N MET A 72 -9.12 16.87 10.64
CA MET A 72 -7.87 16.35 10.05
C MET A 72 -7.03 15.52 11.03
N SER A 73 -7.03 15.84 12.34
CA SER A 73 -6.32 15.07 13.36
C SER A 73 -6.81 13.62 13.46
N ARG A 74 -8.11 13.38 13.27
CA ARG A 74 -8.69 12.03 13.33
C ARG A 74 -8.10 11.09 12.27
N PHE A 75 -7.73 11.60 11.08
CA PHE A 75 -7.03 10.80 10.07
C PHE A 75 -5.68 10.30 10.59
N VAL A 76 -4.92 11.19 11.23
CA VAL A 76 -3.61 10.85 11.78
C VAL A 76 -3.74 9.85 12.93
N GLU A 77 -4.71 10.04 13.82
CA GLU A 77 -5.00 9.12 14.91
C GLU A 77 -5.29 7.69 14.40
N ILE A 78 -6.19 7.56 13.41
CA ILE A 78 -6.53 6.27 12.79
C ILE A 78 -5.28 5.61 12.20
N LEU A 79 -4.49 6.36 11.42
CA LEU A 79 -3.29 5.82 10.81
C LEU A 79 -2.24 5.41 11.84
N SER A 80 -2.09 6.18 12.93
CA SER A 80 -1.15 5.87 14.02
C SER A 80 -1.55 4.59 14.76
N GLU A 81 -2.84 4.40 15.03
CA GLU A 81 -3.36 3.16 15.64
C GLU A 81 -3.10 1.94 14.74
N TRP A 82 -3.39 2.06 13.43
CA TRP A 82 -3.25 0.97 12.47
C TRP A 82 -1.81 0.69 12.06
N SER A 83 -0.91 1.67 12.17
CA SER A 83 0.52 1.48 11.90
C SER A 83 1.19 0.46 12.83
N GLN A 84 0.60 0.21 13.99
CA GLN A 84 1.09 -0.76 14.98
C GLN A 84 0.52 -2.18 14.81
N LYS A 85 -0.36 -2.39 13.83
CA LYS A 85 -1.05 -3.67 13.61
C LYS A 85 -0.65 -4.25 12.24
N PRO A 86 -0.45 -5.58 12.12
CA PRO A 86 -0.18 -6.19 10.82
C PRO A 86 -1.37 -6.05 9.85
N VAL A 87 -1.11 -5.50 8.66
CA VAL A 87 -2.11 -5.16 7.65
C VAL A 87 -1.98 -6.04 6.41
N GLY A 88 -3.09 -6.58 5.95
CA GLY A 88 -3.28 -7.26 4.68
C GLY A 88 -4.61 -6.81 4.05
N SER A 89 -5.14 -7.56 3.08
CA SER A 89 -6.39 -7.21 2.37
C SER A 89 -7.59 -7.07 3.30
N LYS A 90 -7.71 -7.94 4.30
CA LYS A 90 -8.83 -7.93 5.26
C LYS A 90 -8.80 -6.72 6.18
N GLU A 91 -7.63 -6.35 6.67
CA GLU A 91 -7.47 -5.21 7.57
C GLU A 91 -7.71 -3.88 6.86
N MET A 92 -7.50 -3.82 5.54
CA MET A 92 -7.84 -2.62 4.75
C MET A 92 -9.32 -2.25 4.86
N GLU A 93 -10.22 -3.23 4.96
CA GLU A 93 -11.65 -2.98 5.19
C GLU A 93 -11.90 -2.38 6.58
N GLN A 94 -11.26 -2.95 7.61
CA GLN A 94 -11.41 -2.47 8.99
C GLN A 94 -10.91 -1.03 9.14
N ILE A 95 -9.75 -0.70 8.56
CA ILE A 95 -9.23 0.68 8.55
C ILE A 95 -10.25 1.65 7.96
N LEU A 96 -10.86 1.28 6.82
CA LEU A 96 -11.82 2.15 6.14
C LEU A 96 -13.16 2.23 6.89
N HIS A 97 -13.59 1.14 7.52
CA HIS A 97 -14.76 1.13 8.38
C HIS A 97 -14.55 2.08 9.57
N ASP A 98 -13.44 1.93 10.32
CA ASP A 98 -13.09 2.80 11.43
C ASP A 98 -12.99 4.26 10.99
N THR A 99 -12.45 4.49 9.78
CA THR A 99 -12.36 5.83 9.20
C THR A 99 -13.76 6.44 8.96
N THR A 100 -14.68 5.67 8.39
CA THR A 100 -16.05 6.17 8.14
C THR A 100 -16.82 6.42 9.42
N GLU A 101 -16.61 5.60 10.45
CA GLU A 101 -17.27 5.79 11.75
C GLU A 101 -16.70 7.01 12.49
N LYS A 102 -15.35 7.12 12.64
CA LYS A 102 -14.73 8.25 13.35
C LYS A 102 -14.96 9.60 12.67
N LEU A 103 -15.12 9.63 11.34
CA LEU A 103 -15.29 10.86 10.56
C LEU A 103 -16.76 11.10 10.12
N GLU A 104 -17.70 10.27 10.53
CA GLU A 104 -19.11 10.35 10.20
C GLU A 104 -19.38 10.43 8.68
N ALA A 105 -18.54 9.71 7.89
CA ALA A 105 -18.59 9.70 6.45
C ALA A 105 -19.36 8.48 5.89
N ASN A 106 -19.78 8.55 4.62
CA ASN A 106 -20.43 7.43 3.93
C ASN A 106 -19.47 6.60 3.11
N SER A 107 -18.34 7.17 2.76
CA SER A 107 -17.30 6.48 1.98
C SER A 107 -15.91 6.90 2.42
N ALA A 108 -14.96 5.96 2.28
CA ALA A 108 -13.55 6.20 2.55
C ALA A 108 -12.68 5.52 1.50
N HIS A 109 -11.51 6.10 1.26
CA HIS A 109 -10.54 5.63 0.27
C HIS A 109 -9.16 5.64 0.88
N LEU A 110 -8.46 4.50 0.84
CA LEU A 110 -7.11 4.35 1.35
C LEU A 110 -6.19 3.86 0.23
N GLN A 111 -5.02 4.46 0.14
CA GLN A 111 -3.92 3.97 -0.68
C GLN A 111 -2.66 3.93 0.16
N LEU A 112 -2.01 2.78 0.20
CA LEU A 112 -0.68 2.56 0.78
C LEU A 112 0.28 2.23 -0.37
N GLN A 113 1.35 3.00 -0.52
CA GLN A 113 2.44 2.73 -1.45
C GLN A 113 3.70 2.46 -0.64
N PHE A 114 4.39 1.36 -0.90
CA PHE A 114 5.54 0.96 -0.12
C PHE A 114 6.50 0.09 -0.93
N LYS A 115 7.73 -0.05 -0.44
CA LYS A 115 8.69 -1.06 -0.90
C LYS A 115 8.58 -2.29 -0.02
N TYR A 116 8.38 -3.44 -0.65
CA TYR A 116 8.34 -4.75 -0.03
C TYR A 116 9.58 -5.53 -0.43
N PHE A 117 10.23 -6.20 0.52
CA PHE A 117 11.48 -6.93 0.27
C PHE A 117 11.21 -8.42 0.21
N ILE A 118 11.67 -9.05 -0.87
CA ILE A 118 11.60 -10.50 -1.06
C ILE A 118 13.02 -11.06 -1.03
N GLU A 119 13.23 -12.09 -0.21
CA GLU A 119 14.49 -12.82 -0.22
C GLU A 119 14.62 -13.61 -1.51
N LYS A 120 15.72 -13.43 -2.21
CA LYS A 120 16.10 -14.14 -3.42
C LYS A 120 17.34 -14.97 -3.15
N GLU A 121 17.32 -16.20 -3.61
CA GLU A 121 18.45 -17.13 -3.54
C GLU A 121 19.04 -17.30 -4.93
N ALA A 122 20.33 -17.05 -5.06
CA ALA A 122 21.05 -17.17 -6.32
C ALA A 122 21.04 -18.63 -6.82
N PRO A 123 20.84 -18.88 -8.13
CA PRO A 123 20.46 -20.19 -8.64
C PRO A 123 21.55 -21.28 -8.54
N VAL A 124 22.81 -20.91 -8.43
CA VAL A 124 23.94 -21.86 -8.35
C VAL A 124 24.65 -21.75 -7.00
N SER A 125 25.03 -20.53 -6.62
CA SER A 125 25.79 -20.29 -5.38
C SER A 125 24.93 -20.37 -4.11
N GLY A 126 23.59 -20.28 -4.22
CA GLY A 126 22.69 -20.29 -3.08
C GLY A 126 22.79 -19.04 -2.21
N LEU A 127 23.48 -17.99 -2.65
CA LEU A 127 23.63 -16.77 -1.89
C LEU A 127 22.31 -16.00 -1.81
N LYS A 128 21.96 -15.61 -0.60
CA LYS A 128 20.72 -14.90 -0.31
C LYS A 128 20.90 -13.38 -0.37
N SER A 129 19.89 -12.71 -0.92
CA SER A 129 19.86 -11.26 -1.04
C SER A 129 18.41 -10.77 -1.06
N LEU A 130 18.19 -9.47 -0.82
CA LEU A 130 16.87 -8.88 -0.80
C LEU A 130 16.60 -8.09 -2.08
N LEU A 131 15.48 -8.40 -2.74
CA LEU A 131 14.96 -7.65 -3.88
C LEU A 131 13.81 -6.76 -3.41
N ASP A 132 13.89 -5.46 -3.70
CA ASP A 132 12.83 -4.51 -3.41
C ASP A 132 11.77 -4.49 -4.53
N ILE A 133 10.52 -4.65 -4.13
CA ILE A 133 9.34 -4.61 -5.00
C ILE A 133 8.50 -3.39 -4.63
N GLU A 134 8.20 -2.52 -5.59
CA GLU A 134 7.23 -1.45 -5.36
C GLU A 134 5.82 -2.03 -5.32
N CYS A 135 5.13 -1.82 -4.20
CA CYS A 135 3.79 -2.33 -3.96
C CYS A 135 2.79 -1.19 -3.72
N VAL A 136 1.55 -1.44 -4.07
CA VAL A 136 0.44 -0.55 -3.74
C VAL A 136 -0.79 -1.36 -3.33
N PHE A 137 -1.37 -1.01 -2.18
CA PHE A 137 -2.70 -1.43 -1.76
C PHE A 137 -3.65 -0.26 -1.95
N LYS A 138 -4.75 -0.50 -2.65
CA LYS A 138 -5.85 0.48 -2.80
C LYS A 138 -7.13 -0.17 -2.35
N ALA A 139 -7.84 0.53 -1.47
CA ALA A 139 -9.14 0.10 -1.01
C ALA A 139 -10.14 1.26 -1.07
N ASN A 140 -11.34 0.97 -1.54
CA ASN A 140 -12.45 1.90 -1.58
C ASN A 140 -13.62 1.26 -0.85
N TYR A 141 -14.10 1.93 0.17
CA TYR A 141 -15.22 1.50 1.00
C TYR A 141 -16.39 2.48 0.85
N LYS A 142 -17.59 1.95 0.79
CA LYS A 142 -18.82 2.71 0.86
C LYS A 142 -19.81 1.94 1.73
N LYS A 143 -20.51 2.62 2.66
CA LYS A 143 -21.53 1.99 3.52
C LYS A 143 -22.51 1.19 2.67
N ASN A 144 -22.82 -0.03 3.11
CA ASN A 144 -23.71 -0.98 2.42
C ASN A 144 -23.21 -1.49 1.04
N LYS A 145 -21.93 -1.36 0.75
CA LYS A 145 -21.28 -1.96 -0.44
C LYS A 145 -20.11 -2.82 -0.04
N LYS A 146 -19.80 -3.83 -0.87
CA LYS A 146 -18.58 -4.61 -0.71
C LYS A 146 -17.36 -3.73 -0.92
N LEU A 147 -16.29 -4.04 -0.19
CA LEU A 147 -15.00 -3.40 -0.37
C LEU A 147 -14.48 -3.63 -1.78
N ASP A 148 -13.98 -2.58 -2.40
CA ASP A 148 -13.23 -2.62 -3.65
C ASP A 148 -11.74 -2.58 -3.32
N PHE A 149 -11.07 -3.73 -3.37
CA PHE A 149 -9.65 -3.86 -3.07
C PHE A 149 -8.84 -4.19 -4.32
N THR A 150 -7.71 -3.50 -4.46
CA THR A 150 -6.74 -3.72 -5.55
C THR A 150 -5.34 -3.78 -4.96
N MET A 151 -4.59 -4.83 -5.29
CA MET A 151 -3.17 -4.94 -5.05
C MET A 151 -2.41 -4.70 -6.35
N GLY A 152 -1.36 -3.89 -6.30
CA GLY A 152 -0.45 -3.67 -7.42
C GLY A 152 0.98 -3.94 -7.01
N VAL A 153 1.76 -4.48 -7.94
CA VAL A 153 3.20 -4.72 -7.80
C VAL A 153 3.94 -4.28 -9.05
N LYS A 154 5.17 -3.78 -8.89
CA LYS A 154 6.09 -3.54 -9.99
C LYS A 154 7.27 -4.49 -9.82
N VAL A 155 7.31 -5.52 -10.64
CA VAL A 155 8.30 -6.59 -10.56
C VAL A 155 9.37 -6.38 -11.63
N PRO A 156 10.63 -6.19 -11.24
CA PRO A 156 11.74 -6.17 -12.19
C PRO A 156 12.03 -7.59 -12.68
N VAL A 157 12.19 -7.74 -13.98
CA VAL A 157 12.49 -9.02 -14.64
C VAL A 157 13.53 -8.81 -15.73
N THR A 158 14.15 -9.87 -16.16
CA THR A 158 14.97 -9.89 -17.39
C THR A 158 14.07 -10.23 -18.57
N SER A 159 14.21 -9.48 -19.65
CA SER A 159 13.60 -9.81 -20.94
C SER A 159 14.69 -9.99 -21.99
N LEU A 160 14.49 -10.97 -22.84
CA LEU A 160 15.38 -11.30 -23.95
C LEU A 160 14.81 -10.75 -25.25
N CYS A 161 15.67 -10.20 -26.14
CA CYS A 161 15.26 -9.78 -27.46
C CYS A 161 15.12 -11.01 -28.39
N PRO A 162 13.93 -11.35 -28.88
CA PRO A 162 13.73 -12.52 -29.73
C PRO A 162 14.52 -12.44 -31.06
N CYS A 163 14.64 -11.23 -31.64
CA CYS A 163 15.40 -11.04 -32.88
C CYS A 163 16.89 -11.32 -32.69
N SER A 164 17.47 -10.92 -31.53
CA SER A 164 18.88 -11.22 -31.24
C SER A 164 19.07 -12.69 -30.89
N LYS A 165 18.06 -13.35 -30.34
CA LYS A 165 18.09 -14.80 -30.08
C LYS A 165 18.25 -15.59 -31.39
N GLU A 166 17.63 -15.15 -32.48
CA GLU A 166 17.63 -15.83 -33.77
C GLU A 166 18.97 -15.76 -34.51
N ILE A 167 19.74 -14.68 -34.29
CA ILE A 167 21.01 -14.44 -35.01
C ILE A 167 22.26 -14.76 -34.16
N SER A 168 22.13 -15.07 -32.88
CA SER A 168 23.23 -15.29 -31.95
C SER A 168 23.20 -16.70 -31.36
N ALA A 169 24.35 -17.38 -31.37
CA ALA A 169 24.52 -18.68 -30.72
C ALA A 169 24.36 -18.59 -29.18
N PHE A 170 24.71 -17.45 -28.58
CA PHE A 170 24.53 -17.16 -27.14
C PHE A 170 24.10 -15.73 -26.95
N GLY A 171 22.95 -15.58 -26.31
CA GLY A 171 22.59 -14.37 -25.63
C GLY A 171 22.45 -13.16 -26.53
N ALA A 172 21.28 -13.00 -26.95
CA ALA A 172 20.80 -11.68 -27.24
C ALA A 172 21.07 -10.77 -26.05
N HIS A 173 21.11 -9.48 -26.28
CA HIS A 173 21.20 -8.53 -25.20
C HIS A 173 20.00 -8.73 -24.26
N ASN A 174 20.32 -9.02 -23.00
CA ASN A 174 19.36 -9.03 -21.91
C ASN A 174 19.11 -7.60 -21.44
N GLN A 175 17.86 -7.26 -21.26
CA GLN A 175 17.47 -5.95 -20.72
C GLN A 175 16.60 -6.12 -19.48
N ARG A 176 16.79 -5.21 -18.52
CA ARG A 176 15.91 -5.14 -17.36
C ARG A 176 14.58 -4.50 -17.76
N SER A 177 13.49 -5.20 -17.53
CA SER A 177 12.14 -4.74 -17.72
C SER A 177 11.41 -4.64 -16.38
N ILE A 178 10.33 -3.87 -16.31
CA ILE A 178 9.48 -3.76 -15.12
C ILE A 178 8.07 -4.13 -15.53
N ILE A 179 7.55 -5.22 -14.98
CA ILE A 179 6.15 -5.62 -15.15
C ILE A 179 5.33 -4.95 -14.07
N ASN A 180 4.37 -4.12 -14.48
CA ASN A 180 3.43 -3.46 -13.58
C ASN A 180 2.09 -4.21 -13.61
N ALA A 181 1.86 -5.05 -12.62
CA ALA A 181 0.64 -5.82 -12.47
C ALA A 181 -0.27 -5.21 -11.41
N LYS A 182 -1.58 -5.19 -11.70
CA LYS A 182 -2.61 -4.80 -10.74
C LYS A 182 -3.71 -5.85 -10.78
N ILE A 183 -4.04 -6.38 -9.63
CA ILE A 183 -5.11 -7.36 -9.48
C ILE A 183 -6.19 -6.82 -8.56
N LYS A 184 -7.43 -7.02 -8.97
CA LYS A 184 -8.62 -6.73 -8.19
C LYS A 184 -9.28 -8.04 -7.81
N TYR A 185 -9.49 -8.24 -6.51
CA TYR A 185 -10.09 -9.48 -6.00
C TYR A 185 -10.90 -9.21 -4.73
N PRO A 186 -11.85 -10.10 -4.39
CA PRO A 186 -12.59 -9.99 -3.13
C PRO A 186 -11.62 -10.06 -1.94
N HIS A 187 -11.74 -9.11 -0.99
CA HIS A 187 -10.81 -8.99 0.14
C HIS A 187 -10.86 -10.21 1.10
N GLU A 188 -11.90 -11.02 1.03
CA GLU A 188 -12.02 -12.27 1.77
C GLU A 188 -11.01 -13.35 1.26
N GLN A 189 -10.61 -13.27 0.01
CA GLN A 189 -9.54 -14.08 -0.55
C GLN A 189 -8.19 -13.50 -0.12
N ILE A 190 -7.22 -14.38 0.10
CA ILE A 190 -5.87 -13.98 0.44
C ILE A 190 -4.99 -14.29 -0.77
N ILE A 191 -4.45 -13.24 -1.39
CA ILE A 191 -3.39 -13.33 -2.39
C ILE A 191 -2.18 -12.62 -1.79
N TRP A 192 -1.06 -13.34 -1.74
CA TRP A 192 0.18 -12.82 -1.18
C TRP A 192 0.98 -12.07 -2.24
N ILE A 193 1.71 -11.03 -1.82
CA ILE A 193 2.64 -10.29 -2.69
C ILE A 193 3.66 -11.27 -3.27
N GLU A 194 4.17 -12.18 -2.45
CA GLU A 194 5.16 -13.20 -2.83
C GLU A 194 4.64 -14.11 -3.95
N ASP A 195 3.38 -14.56 -3.87
CA ASP A 195 2.78 -15.43 -4.90
C ASP A 195 2.60 -14.69 -6.22
N LEU A 196 2.15 -13.42 -6.17
CA LEU A 196 1.99 -12.60 -7.36
C LEU A 196 3.33 -12.31 -8.03
N VAL A 197 4.36 -12.02 -7.24
CA VAL A 197 5.72 -11.81 -7.76
C VAL A 197 6.28 -13.09 -8.38
N ALA A 198 6.15 -14.24 -7.71
CA ALA A 198 6.61 -15.53 -8.22
C ALA A 198 5.92 -15.91 -9.54
N MET A 199 4.61 -15.67 -9.64
CA MET A 199 3.84 -15.89 -10.88
C MET A 199 4.37 -15.02 -12.03
N ILE A 200 4.63 -13.74 -11.78
CA ILE A 200 5.14 -12.80 -12.79
C ILE A 200 6.55 -13.20 -13.23
N GLU A 201 7.40 -13.59 -12.30
CA GLU A 201 8.77 -14.02 -12.60
C GLU A 201 8.81 -15.33 -13.38
N GLY A 202 7.86 -16.24 -13.13
CA GLY A 202 7.72 -17.49 -13.86
C GLY A 202 7.37 -17.34 -15.34
N GLU A 203 6.75 -16.22 -15.70
CA GLU A 203 6.38 -15.89 -17.09
C GLU A 203 7.40 -14.97 -17.79
N ALA A 204 8.45 -14.56 -17.09
CA ALA A 204 9.53 -13.73 -17.65
C ALA A 204 10.67 -14.60 -18.17
N SER A 205 11.53 -14.03 -19.02
CA SER A 205 12.72 -14.75 -19.52
C SER A 205 13.66 -15.20 -18.40
N CYS A 206 13.82 -14.36 -17.35
CA CYS A 206 14.52 -14.72 -16.13
C CYS A 206 14.14 -13.80 -14.98
N PRO A 207 14.04 -14.30 -13.74
CA PRO A 207 13.96 -13.47 -12.53
C PRO A 207 15.20 -12.58 -12.36
N ILE A 208 15.04 -11.50 -11.59
CA ILE A 208 16.19 -10.67 -11.17
C ILE A 208 16.70 -11.18 -9.82
N TYR A 209 18.01 -11.36 -9.75
CA TYR A 209 18.74 -11.69 -8.52
C TYR A 209 19.68 -10.54 -8.17
N PRO A 210 19.55 -9.92 -6.98
CA PRO A 210 20.37 -8.78 -6.58
C PRO A 210 21.85 -9.12 -6.33
N LEU A 211 22.13 -10.39 -6.06
CA LEU A 211 23.50 -10.88 -5.79
C LEU A 211 23.78 -12.13 -6.64
N LEU A 212 24.79 -12.04 -7.51
CA LEU A 212 25.24 -13.15 -8.36
C LEU A 212 26.75 -13.30 -8.24
N LYS A 213 27.22 -14.55 -8.30
CA LYS A 213 28.61 -14.91 -8.58
C LYS A 213 28.76 -15.27 -10.07
N ARG A 214 29.98 -15.49 -10.54
CA ARG A 214 30.23 -15.79 -11.97
C ARG A 214 29.50 -17.01 -12.49
N GLU A 215 29.36 -18.03 -11.66
CA GLU A 215 28.60 -19.23 -11.97
C GLU A 215 27.08 -18.96 -12.08
N ASP A 216 26.56 -18.06 -11.22
CA ASP A 216 25.17 -17.62 -11.28
C ASP A 216 24.94 -16.76 -12.54
N GLU A 217 25.88 -15.85 -12.86
CA GLU A 217 25.81 -15.01 -14.07
C GLU A 217 25.75 -15.89 -15.33
N LYS A 218 26.59 -16.93 -15.39
CA LYS A 218 26.56 -17.90 -16.48
C LYS A 218 25.20 -18.58 -16.58
N TYR A 219 24.70 -19.10 -15.45
CA TYR A 219 23.37 -19.76 -15.38
C TYR A 219 22.25 -18.85 -15.86
N VAL A 220 22.17 -17.63 -15.32
CA VAL A 220 21.11 -16.66 -15.67
C VAL A 220 21.15 -16.30 -17.16
N THR A 221 22.35 -16.17 -17.74
CA THR A 221 22.52 -15.88 -19.17
C THR A 221 22.03 -17.04 -20.04
N GLU A 222 22.41 -18.26 -19.70
CA GLU A 222 22.00 -19.47 -20.42
C GLU A 222 20.50 -19.77 -20.22
N PHE A 223 19.97 -19.56 -19.01
CA PHE A 223 18.55 -19.78 -18.68
C PHE A 223 17.63 -18.82 -19.43
N ALA A 224 17.99 -17.56 -19.52
CA ALA A 224 17.19 -16.58 -20.25
C ALA A 224 17.17 -16.87 -21.77
N TYR A 225 18.17 -17.60 -22.26
CA TYR A 225 18.27 -17.99 -23.67
C TYR A 225 17.38 -19.20 -24.04
N ASN A 226 17.23 -20.17 -23.12
CA ASN A 226 16.43 -21.38 -23.34
C ASN A 226 14.92 -21.12 -23.17
#